data_458d9383e81fd69f74c347c1d07c344a
#
_entry.id   458d9383e81fd69f74c347c1d07c344a
#
_cell.length_a   1.000
_cell.length_b   1.000
_cell.length_c   1.000
_cell.angle_alpha   90.00
_cell.angle_beta   90.00
_cell.angle_gamma   90.00
#
_symmetry.space_group_name_H-M   'P 1'
#
loop_
_entity.id
_entity.type
_entity.pdbx_description
1 polymer ?
#
loop_
_entity_poly.entity_id
_entity_poly.type
_entity_poly.pdbx_seq_one_letter_code
_entity_poly.pdbx_strand_id
1 'polypeptide(L)'
;MNLSNFRLRLALILSFIIVNSCHKASKKRDLNDFVYLETTVERLIYGYKNGDFKVVDVIKEYIDRIKKIDMAGPRLRSIIQINPDAVKIASELDNLLSKGKLKGPLHGIPVILKDNIDSGDKMNTTAGSRALINSKANEDAFIVKKLRESGAVILGKANLSEWANFRGQNSTSGWSGINGQTKNPYVLTRNPCGSSSGSGVAVSANLTVLAIGTETNGSIVCPSNANGIVGIKPTVGLISRTGIIPISFTQDTSGPMARTLTDAVIALNAMKGEDPLDSKTLSIPNKNLDYTKFLRQGGIKNKRIGVYSLPLGNKSR
;
A
#
# COMPACT_ATOMS: atom_id res chain seq x y z
N MET A 1 43.91 55.84 20.20
CA MET A 1 43.36 54.54 19.87
C MET A 1 43.10 54.51 18.38
N ASN A 2 43.84 53.71 17.61
CA ASN A 2 44.02 53.91 16.17
C ASN A 2 42.80 53.31 15.38
N LEU A 3 42.04 54.13 14.68
CA LEU A 3 40.84 53.76 13.94
C LEU A 3 41.08 52.65 12.90
N SER A 4 42.31 52.46 12.42
CA SER A 4 42.69 51.40 11.49
C SER A 4 42.57 50.02 12.10
N ASN A 5 42.92 49.84 13.40
CA ASN A 5 42.84 48.56 14.11
C ASN A 5 41.39 48.16 14.47
N PHE A 6 40.49 49.14 14.59
CA PHE A 6 39.08 48.84 14.84
C PHE A 6 38.36 48.34 13.57
N ARG A 7 38.66 48.91 12.43
CA ARG A 7 38.10 48.48 11.13
C ARG A 7 38.59 47.09 10.71
N LEU A 8 39.85 46.74 11.02
CA LEU A 8 40.42 45.44 10.73
C LEU A 8 39.79 44.32 11.62
N ARG A 9 39.54 44.63 12.89
CA ARG A 9 38.85 43.68 13.82
C ARG A 9 37.38 43.49 13.48
N LEU A 10 36.70 44.54 13.01
CA LEU A 10 35.32 44.46 12.58
C LEU A 10 35.16 43.64 11.28
N ALA A 11 36.10 43.78 10.33
CA ALA A 11 36.11 42.98 9.11
C ALA A 11 36.42 41.49 9.36
N LEU A 12 37.29 41.19 10.33
CA LEU A 12 37.58 39.80 10.75
C LEU A 12 36.40 39.16 11.48
N ILE A 13 35.66 39.91 12.28
CA ILE A 13 34.45 39.39 12.95
C ILE A 13 33.30 39.16 11.95
N LEU A 14 33.12 40.06 10.95
CA LEU A 14 32.14 39.86 9.88
C LEU A 14 32.51 38.68 8.97
N SER A 15 33.79 38.46 8.65
CA SER A 15 34.18 37.28 7.88
C SER A 15 34.01 35.96 8.65
N PHE A 16 34.17 35.96 9.98
CA PHE A 16 33.91 34.77 10.79
C PHE A 16 32.42 34.44 10.95
N ILE A 17 31.52 35.43 10.90
CA ILE A 17 30.07 35.27 10.90
C ILE A 17 29.57 34.74 9.56
N ILE A 18 30.18 35.15 8.43
CA ILE A 18 29.84 34.67 7.10
C ILE A 18 30.30 33.25 6.86
N VAL A 19 31.43 32.82 7.44
CA VAL A 19 31.95 31.43 7.30
C VAL A 19 31.17 30.45 8.14
N ASN A 20 30.52 30.86 9.25
CA ASN A 20 29.65 29.98 10.05
C ASN A 20 28.20 29.90 9.55
N SER A 21 27.84 30.67 8.54
CA SER A 21 26.61 30.48 7.77
C SER A 21 26.81 29.38 6.70
N CYS A 22 27.66 28.42 6.97
CA CYS A 22 27.77 27.20 6.19
C CYS A 22 26.44 26.43 6.33
N HIS A 23 25.63 26.57 5.29
CA HIS A 23 24.74 25.55 4.83
C HIS A 23 24.97 24.21 5.56
N LYS A 24 24.03 23.83 6.41
CA LYS A 24 23.67 22.43 6.50
C LYS A 24 23.15 22.06 5.12
N ALA A 25 24.06 21.70 4.20
CA ALA A 25 23.72 20.97 3.02
C ALA A 25 22.87 19.81 3.53
N SER A 26 21.59 19.83 3.24
CA SER A 26 20.73 18.69 3.50
C SER A 26 21.43 17.54 2.77
N LYS A 27 22.07 16.66 3.53
CA LYS A 27 22.60 15.41 2.98
C LYS A 27 21.45 14.86 2.13
N LYS A 28 21.58 14.83 0.82
CA LYS A 28 20.64 14.11 -0.04
C LYS A 28 20.59 12.71 0.55
N ARG A 29 19.51 12.38 1.29
CA ARG A 29 19.34 11.02 1.79
C ARG A 29 19.36 10.12 0.57
N ASP A 30 20.27 9.16 0.58
CA ASP A 30 20.32 8.12 -0.44
C ASP A 30 18.97 7.39 -0.45
N LEU A 31 18.55 6.88 -1.60
CA LEU A 31 17.35 6.04 -1.71
C LEU A 31 17.47 4.78 -0.81
N ASN A 32 18.69 4.41 -0.45
CA ASN A 32 19.02 3.33 0.47
C ASN A 32 18.87 3.70 1.96
N ASP A 33 18.70 4.99 2.31
CA ASP A 33 18.54 5.45 3.70
C ASP A 33 17.11 5.24 4.24
N PHE A 34 16.24 4.53 3.53
CA PHE A 34 14.88 4.26 4.00
C PHE A 34 14.87 3.21 5.10
N VAL A 35 14.63 3.64 6.32
CA VAL A 35 14.76 2.82 7.56
C VAL A 35 13.77 1.64 7.59
N TYR A 36 12.63 1.76 6.90
CA TYR A 36 11.57 0.75 6.89
C TYR A 36 11.61 -0.17 5.67
N LEU A 37 12.77 -0.29 5.02
CA LEU A 37 12.96 -1.21 3.90
C LEU A 37 12.64 -2.64 4.36
N GLU A 38 11.83 -3.38 3.56
CA GLU A 38 11.39 -4.75 3.84
C GLU A 38 10.73 -4.95 5.23
N THR A 39 10.20 -3.86 5.83
CA THR A 39 9.54 -3.97 7.14
C THR A 39 8.23 -4.75 7.05
N THR A 40 7.87 -5.41 8.16
CA THR A 40 6.64 -6.21 8.31
C THR A 40 5.66 -5.53 9.28
N VAL A 41 4.40 -6.00 9.27
CA VAL A 41 3.39 -5.60 10.26
C VAL A 41 3.91 -5.85 11.68
N GLU A 42 4.46 -7.04 11.94
CA GLU A 42 4.96 -7.41 13.27
C GLU A 42 6.09 -6.48 13.73
N ARG A 43 7.05 -6.18 12.85
CA ARG A 43 8.17 -5.28 13.18
C ARG A 43 7.68 -3.88 13.55
N LEU A 44 6.72 -3.33 12.82
CA LEU A 44 6.17 -2.00 13.15
C LEU A 44 5.40 -2.03 14.47
N ILE A 45 4.53 -3.02 14.67
CA ILE A 45 3.76 -3.15 15.92
C ILE A 45 4.70 -3.31 17.12
N TYR A 46 5.77 -4.10 16.98
CA TYR A 46 6.78 -4.26 18.02
C TYR A 46 7.49 -2.93 18.32
N GLY A 47 7.96 -2.21 17.28
CA GLY A 47 8.62 -0.92 17.44
C GLY A 47 7.72 0.15 18.06
N TYR A 48 6.42 0.18 17.68
CA TYR A 48 5.46 1.08 18.32
C TYR A 48 5.28 0.79 19.82
N LYS A 49 5.15 -0.48 20.20
CA LYS A 49 5.01 -0.88 21.62
C LYS A 49 6.23 -0.54 22.45
N ASN A 50 7.42 -0.63 21.87
CA ASN A 50 8.68 -0.36 22.56
C ASN A 50 9.11 1.12 22.50
N GLY A 51 8.39 1.95 21.71
CA GLY A 51 8.76 3.36 21.53
C GLY A 51 9.91 3.59 20.56
N ASP A 52 10.32 2.57 19.78
CA ASP A 52 11.36 2.69 18.76
C ASP A 52 10.91 3.59 17.60
N PHE A 53 9.61 3.58 17.30
CA PHE A 53 8.97 4.33 16.22
C PHE A 53 7.72 5.05 16.72
N LYS A 54 7.43 6.20 16.08
CA LYS A 54 6.11 6.83 16.13
C LYS A 54 5.38 6.55 14.82
N VAL A 55 4.07 6.33 14.90
CA VAL A 55 3.25 6.10 13.70
C VAL A 55 3.38 7.27 12.73
N VAL A 56 3.38 8.50 13.24
CA VAL A 56 3.51 9.70 12.42
C VAL A 56 4.82 9.75 11.63
N ASP A 57 5.92 9.29 12.21
CA ASP A 57 7.23 9.30 11.55
C ASP A 57 7.28 8.23 10.45
N VAL A 58 6.76 7.04 10.73
CA VAL A 58 6.62 5.96 9.75
C VAL A 58 5.80 6.44 8.54
N ILE A 59 4.63 7.04 8.76
CA ILE A 59 3.76 7.50 7.68
C ILE A 59 4.42 8.61 6.85
N LYS A 60 5.12 9.56 7.49
CA LYS A 60 5.87 10.60 6.77
C LYS A 60 6.97 10.03 5.89
N GLU A 61 7.74 9.07 6.38
CA GLU A 61 8.82 8.44 5.61
C GLU A 61 8.27 7.67 4.38
N TYR A 62 7.12 6.98 4.51
CA TYR A 62 6.46 6.35 3.37
C TYR A 62 5.95 7.38 2.34
N ILE A 63 5.33 8.48 2.81
CA ILE A 63 4.90 9.57 1.92
C ILE A 63 6.08 10.18 1.17
N ASP A 64 7.19 10.43 1.85
CA ASP A 64 8.40 10.99 1.23
C ASP A 64 9.02 10.02 0.21
N ARG A 65 9.02 8.71 0.51
CA ARG A 65 9.46 7.69 -0.42
C ARG A 65 8.57 7.62 -1.66
N ILE A 66 7.24 7.70 -1.51
CA ILE A 66 6.30 7.78 -2.64
C ILE A 66 6.66 8.97 -3.53
N LYS A 67 6.86 10.15 -2.95
CA LYS A 67 7.23 11.36 -3.72
C LYS A 67 8.54 11.18 -4.49
N LYS A 68 9.56 10.55 -3.88
CA LYS A 68 10.89 10.38 -4.46
C LYS A 68 10.95 9.31 -5.56
N ILE A 69 10.24 8.21 -5.40
CA ILE A 69 10.37 7.02 -6.26
C ILE A 69 9.20 6.89 -7.23
N ASP A 70 7.97 7.10 -6.73
CA ASP A 70 6.78 6.88 -7.54
C ASP A 70 6.41 8.08 -8.40
N MET A 71 6.44 9.29 -7.82
CA MET A 71 6.07 10.54 -8.50
C MET A 71 7.25 11.19 -9.21
N ALA A 72 8.45 11.07 -8.65
CA ALA A 72 9.72 11.53 -9.23
C ALA A 72 10.66 10.35 -9.47
N GLY A 73 11.96 10.58 -9.71
CA GLY A 73 12.97 9.55 -9.93
C GLY A 73 12.56 8.56 -11.01
N PRO A 74 12.47 7.23 -10.70
CA PRO A 74 12.04 6.20 -11.65
C PRO A 74 10.63 6.42 -12.20
N ARG A 75 9.78 7.15 -11.48
CA ARG A 75 8.39 7.46 -11.83
C ARG A 75 7.60 6.18 -12.10
N LEU A 76 7.44 5.37 -11.06
CA LEU A 76 6.74 4.07 -11.15
C LEU A 76 5.26 4.23 -11.47
N ARG A 77 4.66 5.38 -11.10
CA ARG A 77 3.25 5.69 -11.35
C ARG A 77 2.31 4.64 -10.76
N SER A 78 2.65 4.14 -9.59
CA SER A 78 1.84 3.16 -8.88
C SER A 78 0.79 3.80 -7.98
N ILE A 79 0.98 5.06 -7.60
CA ILE A 79 0.08 5.81 -6.71
C ILE A 79 -0.60 6.94 -7.50
N ILE A 80 -1.94 7.00 -7.43
CA ILE A 80 -2.75 8.08 -8.02
C ILE A 80 -2.88 9.24 -7.04
N GLN A 81 -3.21 8.93 -5.78
CA GLN A 81 -3.45 9.92 -4.74
C GLN A 81 -2.81 9.49 -3.41
N ILE A 82 -2.24 10.46 -2.69
CA ILE A 82 -1.86 10.31 -1.29
C ILE A 82 -3.00 10.88 -0.44
N ASN A 83 -3.37 10.17 0.62
CA ASN A 83 -4.40 10.64 1.54
C ASN A 83 -3.92 11.91 2.27
N PRO A 84 -4.59 13.06 2.09
CA PRO A 84 -4.18 14.31 2.74
C PRO A 84 -4.29 14.27 4.26
N ASP A 85 -5.11 13.37 4.82
CA ASP A 85 -5.32 13.24 6.26
C ASP A 85 -4.44 12.13 6.89
N ALA A 86 -3.58 11.43 6.12
CA ALA A 86 -2.80 10.30 6.62
C ALA A 86 -1.93 10.66 7.84
N VAL A 87 -1.27 11.82 7.81
CA VAL A 87 -0.42 12.29 8.93
C VAL A 87 -1.25 12.64 10.16
N LYS A 88 -2.43 13.23 9.98
CA LYS A 88 -3.35 13.52 11.10
C LYS A 88 -3.83 12.23 11.76
N ILE A 89 -4.28 11.26 10.96
CA ILE A 89 -4.71 9.93 11.43
C ILE A 89 -3.56 9.23 12.19
N ALA A 90 -2.34 9.31 11.67
CA ALA A 90 -1.16 8.76 12.32
C ALA A 90 -0.92 9.38 13.71
N SER A 91 -1.05 10.71 13.83
CA SER A 91 -0.92 11.40 15.12
C SER A 91 -2.02 11.01 16.13
N GLU A 92 -3.24 10.77 15.66
CA GLU A 92 -4.33 10.26 16.50
C GLU A 92 -4.03 8.84 17.03
N LEU A 93 -3.40 7.99 16.21
CA LEU A 93 -2.96 6.66 16.64
C LEU A 93 -1.79 6.75 17.64
N ASP A 94 -0.82 7.65 17.45
CA ASP A 94 0.23 7.90 18.46
C ASP A 94 -0.35 8.34 19.80
N ASN A 95 -1.44 9.15 19.80
CA ASN A 95 -2.14 9.52 21.03
C ASN A 95 -2.84 8.33 21.74
N LEU A 96 -3.29 7.34 20.99
CA LEU A 96 -3.80 6.08 21.58
C LEU A 96 -2.65 5.27 22.18
N LEU A 97 -1.55 5.17 21.44
CA LEU A 97 -0.36 4.44 21.85
C LEU A 97 0.26 5.01 23.13
N SER A 98 0.32 6.35 23.28
CA SER A 98 0.79 7.02 24.51
C SER A 98 -0.04 6.69 25.76
N LYS A 99 -1.28 6.21 25.54
CA LYS A 99 -2.18 5.72 26.60
C LYS A 99 -2.11 4.19 26.77
N GLY A 100 -1.10 3.53 26.18
CA GLY A 100 -0.92 2.09 26.21
C GLY A 100 -1.96 1.31 25.39
N LYS A 101 -2.67 1.95 24.44
CA LYS A 101 -3.75 1.35 23.67
C LYS A 101 -3.38 1.20 22.21
N LEU A 102 -3.51 -0.01 21.69
CA LEU A 102 -3.54 -0.25 20.24
C LEU A 102 -4.98 -0.30 19.77
N LYS A 103 -5.26 0.26 18.60
CA LYS A 103 -6.61 0.20 18.00
C LYS A 103 -6.96 -1.19 17.47
N GLY A 104 -5.94 -1.96 17.05
CA GLY A 104 -6.10 -3.31 16.52
C GLY A 104 -4.79 -3.86 15.94
N PRO A 105 -4.85 -5.01 15.25
CA PRO A 105 -3.66 -5.70 14.72
C PRO A 105 -2.92 -4.94 13.62
N LEU A 106 -3.56 -3.94 13.01
CA LEU A 106 -2.97 -3.10 11.98
C LEU A 106 -2.72 -1.66 12.47
N HIS A 107 -2.61 -1.45 13.78
CA HIS A 107 -2.40 -0.13 14.36
C HIS A 107 -1.18 0.58 13.73
N GLY A 108 -1.42 1.70 13.04
CA GLY A 108 -0.38 2.50 12.40
C GLY A 108 0.25 1.90 11.13
N ILE A 109 -0.28 0.79 10.63
CA ILE A 109 0.24 0.16 9.41
C ILE A 109 -0.25 0.91 8.17
N PRO A 110 0.68 1.38 7.28
CA PRO A 110 0.31 2.01 6.03
C PRO A 110 -0.30 1.02 5.04
N VAL A 111 -1.46 1.36 4.50
CA VAL A 111 -2.22 0.56 3.53
C VAL A 111 -2.57 1.40 2.32
N ILE A 112 -2.32 0.90 1.12
CA ILE A 112 -2.74 1.49 -0.16
C ILE A 112 -3.94 0.71 -0.70
N LEU A 113 -4.96 1.42 -1.16
CA LEU A 113 -6.16 0.83 -1.76
C LEU A 113 -6.11 0.95 -3.28
N LYS A 114 -6.45 -0.10 -4.01
CA LYS A 114 -6.72 0.02 -5.46
C LYS A 114 -7.81 1.04 -5.72
N ASP A 115 -7.68 1.85 -6.76
CA ASP A 115 -8.53 3.02 -6.99
C ASP A 115 -9.95 2.72 -7.51
N ASN A 116 -10.40 1.48 -7.40
CA ASN A 116 -11.79 1.06 -7.56
C ASN A 116 -12.47 0.69 -6.23
N ILE A 117 -11.80 0.95 -5.10
CA ILE A 117 -12.31 0.69 -3.74
C ILE A 117 -12.65 2.04 -3.10
N ASP A 118 -13.88 2.21 -2.66
CA ASP A 118 -14.35 3.44 -2.03
C ASP A 118 -13.69 3.71 -0.69
N SER A 119 -13.38 4.98 -0.46
CA SER A 119 -12.97 5.50 0.85
C SER A 119 -13.72 6.78 1.13
N GLY A 120 -14.46 6.81 2.23
CA GLY A 120 -15.28 7.93 2.69
C GLY A 120 -14.42 9.05 3.29
N ASP A 121 -13.40 9.47 2.56
CA ASP A 121 -12.47 10.53 2.95
C ASP A 121 -12.30 11.56 1.81
N LYS A 122 -11.20 12.30 1.81
CA LYS A 122 -10.97 13.35 0.79
C LYS A 122 -10.48 12.82 -0.55
N MET A 123 -10.20 11.52 -0.68
CA MET A 123 -9.73 10.91 -1.92
C MET A 123 -10.89 10.56 -2.84
N ASN A 124 -10.61 10.53 -4.14
CA ASN A 124 -11.56 10.10 -5.16
C ASN A 124 -11.48 8.59 -5.38
N THR A 125 -12.55 8.00 -5.91
CA THR A 125 -12.57 6.63 -6.44
C THR A 125 -12.88 6.72 -7.92
N THR A 126 -11.88 6.42 -8.76
CA THR A 126 -11.96 6.77 -10.18
C THR A 126 -11.93 5.58 -11.13
N ALA A 127 -11.58 4.38 -10.64
CA ALA A 127 -11.26 3.24 -11.51
C ALA A 127 -10.22 3.57 -12.59
N GLY A 128 -9.37 4.59 -12.36
CA GLY A 128 -8.38 5.10 -13.31
C GLY A 128 -8.97 5.94 -14.46
N SER A 129 -10.28 6.17 -14.48
CA SER A 129 -10.97 6.85 -15.56
C SER A 129 -11.12 8.35 -15.31
N ARG A 130 -10.83 9.14 -16.33
CA ARG A 130 -11.05 10.60 -16.30
C ARG A 130 -12.51 10.98 -16.13
N ALA A 131 -13.45 10.11 -16.53
CA ALA A 131 -14.88 10.34 -16.33
C ALA A 131 -15.28 10.43 -14.86
N LEU A 132 -14.51 9.77 -13.97
CA LEU A 132 -14.71 9.73 -12.52
C LEU A 132 -13.69 10.56 -11.74
N ILE A 133 -12.96 11.48 -12.37
CA ILE A 133 -11.85 12.21 -11.74
C ILE A 133 -12.25 12.96 -10.46
N ASN A 134 -13.51 13.38 -10.35
CA ASN A 134 -14.05 14.07 -9.19
C ASN A 134 -15.02 13.20 -8.38
N SER A 135 -15.09 11.90 -8.65
CA SER A 135 -15.99 10.97 -7.96
C SER A 135 -15.47 10.69 -6.55
N LYS A 136 -16.21 11.15 -5.55
CA LYS A 136 -15.96 10.86 -4.13
C LYS A 136 -17.02 9.92 -3.61
N ALA A 137 -16.60 8.91 -2.88
CA ALA A 137 -17.51 8.07 -2.14
C ALA A 137 -18.01 8.81 -0.88
N ASN A 138 -19.30 8.63 -0.56
CA ASN A 138 -19.89 9.20 0.65
C ASN A 138 -19.46 8.45 1.91
N GLU A 139 -19.08 7.19 1.78
CA GLU A 139 -18.70 6.30 2.88
C GLU A 139 -17.60 5.31 2.44
N ASP A 140 -16.97 4.72 3.45
CA ASP A 140 -15.98 3.67 3.23
C ASP A 140 -16.61 2.41 2.65
N ALA A 141 -15.95 1.75 1.72
CA ALA A 141 -16.23 0.36 1.41
C ALA A 141 -16.15 -0.48 2.70
N PHE A 142 -16.91 -1.56 2.80
CA PHE A 142 -16.92 -2.41 3.98
C PHE A 142 -15.51 -2.79 4.45
N ILE A 143 -14.65 -3.20 3.52
CA ILE A 143 -13.27 -3.59 3.83
C ILE A 143 -12.43 -2.41 4.34
N VAL A 144 -12.68 -1.20 3.87
CA VAL A 144 -11.95 0.01 4.32
C VAL A 144 -12.34 0.36 5.74
N LYS A 145 -13.64 0.27 6.07
CA LYS A 145 -14.13 0.39 7.44
C LYS A 145 -13.44 -0.63 8.37
N LYS A 146 -13.38 -1.90 7.97
CA LYS A 146 -12.71 -2.96 8.73
C LYS A 146 -11.21 -2.72 8.93
N LEU A 147 -10.51 -2.24 7.89
CA LEU A 147 -9.10 -1.87 7.99
C LEU A 147 -8.88 -0.71 8.97
N ARG A 148 -9.71 0.35 8.90
CA ARG A 148 -9.64 1.49 9.84
C ARG A 148 -9.99 1.07 11.28
N GLU A 149 -10.96 0.19 11.47
CA GLU A 149 -11.29 -0.41 12.77
C GLU A 149 -10.10 -1.17 13.35
N SER A 150 -9.33 -1.86 12.49
CA SER A 150 -8.11 -2.57 12.86
C SER A 150 -6.90 -1.66 13.09
N GLY A 151 -7.04 -0.33 12.89
CA GLY A 151 -6.00 0.66 13.13
C GLY A 151 -5.11 0.97 11.93
N ALA A 152 -5.43 0.49 10.73
CA ALA A 152 -4.68 0.82 9.53
C ALA A 152 -4.76 2.31 9.17
N VAL A 153 -3.67 2.84 8.62
CA VAL A 153 -3.63 4.17 8.01
C VAL A 153 -3.79 4.00 6.50
N ILE A 154 -4.94 4.40 5.97
CA ILE A 154 -5.12 4.43 4.52
C ILE A 154 -4.25 5.55 3.96
N LEU A 155 -3.13 5.14 3.33
CA LEU A 155 -2.07 6.04 2.88
C LEU A 155 -2.38 6.69 1.52
N GLY A 156 -3.18 6.01 0.68
CA GLY A 156 -3.50 6.53 -0.64
C GLY A 156 -4.25 5.53 -1.53
N LYS A 157 -4.40 5.94 -2.79
CA LYS A 157 -5.02 5.14 -3.86
C LYS A 157 -3.98 4.69 -4.88
N ALA A 158 -3.99 3.41 -5.22
CA ALA A 158 -3.11 2.81 -6.20
C ALA A 158 -3.67 2.90 -7.62
N ASN A 159 -2.78 3.16 -8.57
CA ASN A 159 -3.09 3.03 -9.99
C ASN A 159 -3.48 1.59 -10.34
N LEU A 160 -4.27 1.45 -11.40
CA LEU A 160 -4.78 0.19 -11.85
C LEU A 160 -4.87 0.20 -13.39
N SER A 161 -5.06 -0.96 -13.98
CA SER A 161 -5.56 -0.98 -15.36
C SER A 161 -6.94 -0.34 -15.36
N GLU A 162 -7.17 0.65 -16.21
CA GLU A 162 -8.42 1.41 -16.27
C GLU A 162 -9.63 0.48 -16.33
N TRP A 163 -10.63 0.74 -15.46
CA TRP A 163 -11.81 -0.12 -15.27
C TRP A 163 -11.47 -1.59 -15.01
N ALA A 164 -10.35 -1.84 -14.30
CA ALA A 164 -9.84 -3.18 -13.98
C ALA A 164 -9.67 -4.10 -15.21
N ASN A 165 -9.23 -3.54 -16.35
CA ASN A 165 -9.15 -4.18 -17.68
C ASN A 165 -10.49 -4.45 -18.35
N PHE A 166 -11.61 -4.01 -17.82
CA PHE A 166 -12.93 -4.23 -18.40
C PHE A 166 -13.30 -3.19 -19.47
N ARG A 167 -12.43 -2.24 -19.76
CA ARG A 167 -12.69 -1.14 -20.73
C ARG A 167 -12.81 -1.62 -22.17
N GLY A 168 -12.09 -2.67 -22.57
CA GLY A 168 -12.07 -3.15 -23.94
C GLY A 168 -11.02 -4.26 -24.16
N GLN A 169 -11.08 -4.89 -25.34
CA GLN A 169 -10.23 -6.04 -25.68
C GLN A 169 -8.73 -5.72 -25.71
N ASN A 170 -8.36 -4.48 -26.05
CA ASN A 170 -6.97 -4.02 -26.16
C ASN A 170 -6.50 -3.25 -24.91
N SER A 171 -7.07 -3.50 -23.75
CA SER A 171 -6.63 -2.88 -22.50
C SER A 171 -5.20 -3.28 -22.15
N THR A 172 -4.37 -2.29 -21.78
CA THR A 172 -3.02 -2.52 -21.31
C THR A 172 -2.99 -2.59 -19.79
N SER A 173 -2.48 -3.69 -19.22
CA SER A 173 -2.35 -3.81 -17.77
C SER A 173 -1.46 -2.71 -17.18
N GLY A 174 -1.98 -2.05 -16.13
CA GLY A 174 -1.29 -0.98 -15.43
C GLY A 174 -1.39 0.40 -16.05
N TRP A 175 -2.11 0.56 -17.18
CA TRP A 175 -2.39 1.86 -17.75
C TRP A 175 -3.74 2.41 -17.31
N SER A 176 -3.79 3.69 -16.99
CA SER A 176 -5.01 4.43 -16.73
C SER A 176 -4.99 5.81 -17.38
N GLY A 177 -6.17 6.34 -17.67
CA GLY A 177 -6.33 7.69 -18.21
C GLY A 177 -5.90 8.79 -17.23
N ILE A 178 -5.86 8.49 -15.92
CA ILE A 178 -5.48 9.44 -14.87
C ILE A 178 -3.97 9.50 -14.67
N ASN A 179 -3.32 8.32 -14.53
CA ASN A 179 -1.91 8.28 -14.12
C ASN A 179 -0.97 7.65 -15.18
N GLY A 180 -1.50 7.24 -16.34
CA GLY A 180 -0.72 6.58 -17.38
C GLY A 180 -0.24 5.18 -16.96
N GLN A 181 0.89 4.74 -17.52
CA GLN A 181 1.42 3.38 -17.34
C GLN A 181 2.20 3.23 -16.03
N THR A 182 1.73 2.35 -15.15
CA THR A 182 2.51 1.83 -14.01
C THR A 182 3.64 0.94 -14.53
N LYS A 183 4.83 1.11 -13.99
CA LYS A 183 6.03 0.37 -14.39
C LYS A 183 6.38 -0.74 -13.40
N ASN A 184 6.93 -1.83 -13.90
CA ASN A 184 7.49 -2.87 -13.05
C ASN A 184 8.75 -2.32 -12.33
N PRO A 185 8.88 -2.44 -10.99
CA PRO A 185 9.98 -1.83 -10.25
C PRO A 185 11.34 -2.48 -10.48
N TYR A 186 11.37 -3.75 -10.93
CA TYR A 186 12.61 -4.47 -11.25
C TYR A 186 13.10 -4.17 -12.67
N VAL A 187 12.15 -4.00 -13.62
CA VAL A 187 12.44 -3.72 -15.01
C VAL A 187 11.50 -2.64 -15.51
N LEU A 188 11.94 -1.38 -15.47
CA LEU A 188 11.10 -0.21 -15.72
C LEU A 188 10.42 -0.17 -17.10
N THR A 189 10.93 -0.93 -18.07
CA THR A 189 10.35 -1.09 -19.41
C THR A 189 9.32 -2.20 -19.52
N ARG A 190 9.10 -2.99 -18.44
CA ARG A 190 8.17 -4.10 -18.43
C ARG A 190 6.83 -3.70 -17.78
N ASN A 191 5.80 -4.38 -18.21
CA ASN A 191 4.45 -4.30 -17.66
C ASN A 191 4.40 -5.03 -16.29
N PRO A 192 3.82 -4.43 -15.23
CA PRO A 192 3.73 -5.05 -13.92
C PRO A 192 2.59 -6.07 -13.78
N CYS A 193 1.93 -6.47 -14.88
CA CYS A 193 0.63 -7.13 -14.88
C CYS A 193 -0.46 -6.28 -14.20
N GLY A 194 -1.67 -6.79 -14.11
CA GLY A 194 -2.83 -6.06 -13.57
C GLY A 194 -4.03 -7.00 -13.35
N SER A 195 -5.14 -6.41 -12.96
CA SER A 195 -5.43 -4.97 -12.95
C SER A 195 -5.00 -4.24 -11.66
N SER A 196 -4.64 -4.93 -10.57
CA SER A 196 -4.12 -4.29 -9.33
C SER A 196 -2.62 -3.94 -9.46
N SER A 197 -2.26 -3.28 -10.55
CA SER A 197 -0.87 -3.00 -10.95
C SER A 197 -0.15 -2.12 -9.93
N GLY A 198 -0.76 -0.99 -9.58
CA GLY A 198 -0.19 -0.06 -8.61
C GLY A 198 -0.10 -0.67 -7.21
N SER A 199 -1.10 -1.46 -6.80
CA SER A 199 -1.06 -2.18 -5.51
C SER A 199 0.15 -3.12 -5.43
N GLY A 200 0.39 -3.91 -6.50
CA GLY A 200 1.56 -4.81 -6.56
C GLY A 200 2.88 -4.07 -6.55
N VAL A 201 3.01 -3.03 -7.38
CA VAL A 201 4.22 -2.20 -7.48
C VAL A 201 4.50 -1.44 -6.18
N ALA A 202 3.46 -0.88 -5.53
CA ALA A 202 3.63 -0.14 -4.29
C ALA A 202 4.22 -1.00 -3.15
N VAL A 203 3.75 -2.24 -3.03
CA VAL A 203 4.29 -3.19 -2.04
C VAL A 203 5.71 -3.60 -2.40
N SER A 204 5.97 -3.98 -3.65
CA SER A 204 7.29 -4.43 -4.13
C SER A 204 8.35 -3.35 -4.01
N ALA A 205 8.01 -2.09 -4.31
CA ALA A 205 8.94 -0.96 -4.22
C ALA A 205 9.07 -0.36 -2.80
N ASN A 206 8.47 -1.01 -1.78
CA ASN A 206 8.46 -0.51 -0.40
C ASN A 206 7.83 0.89 -0.25
N LEU A 207 6.76 1.18 -0.99
CA LEU A 207 5.98 2.42 -0.87
C LEU A 207 4.84 2.28 0.16
N THR A 208 4.62 1.07 0.62
CA THR A 208 3.66 0.71 1.67
C THR A 208 4.04 -0.65 2.27
N VAL A 209 3.45 -1.01 3.40
CA VAL A 209 3.57 -2.37 3.96
C VAL A 209 2.55 -3.30 3.33
N LEU A 210 1.32 -2.83 3.20
CA LEU A 210 0.19 -3.58 2.67
C LEU A 210 -0.49 -2.81 1.53
N ALA A 211 -1.02 -3.52 0.56
CA ALA A 211 -1.97 -2.98 -0.39
C ALA A 211 -3.18 -3.89 -0.56
N ILE A 212 -4.30 -3.31 -0.96
CA ILE A 212 -5.50 -4.04 -1.27
C ILE A 212 -5.75 -3.98 -2.77
N GLY A 213 -5.89 -5.17 -3.36
CA GLY A 213 -6.28 -5.35 -4.74
C GLY A 213 -7.71 -5.83 -4.88
N THR A 214 -8.20 -5.93 -6.12
CA THR A 214 -9.45 -6.60 -6.48
C THR A 214 -9.19 -7.56 -7.62
N GLU A 215 -9.90 -8.65 -7.64
CA GLU A 215 -9.77 -9.66 -8.68
C GLU A 215 -11.12 -10.25 -9.08
N THR A 216 -11.35 -10.25 -10.38
CA THR A 216 -12.33 -11.08 -11.05
C THR A 216 -11.64 -12.35 -11.57
N ASN A 217 -10.55 -12.15 -12.35
CA ASN A 217 -9.74 -13.22 -12.93
C ASN A 217 -8.29 -12.74 -13.08
N GLY A 218 -7.39 -13.18 -12.20
CA GLY A 218 -5.96 -12.89 -12.25
C GLY A 218 -5.52 -11.55 -11.67
N SER A 219 -6.43 -10.63 -11.34
CA SER A 219 -6.09 -9.22 -11.07
C SER A 219 -5.42 -8.92 -9.71
N ILE A 220 -5.28 -9.90 -8.83
CA ILE A 220 -4.43 -9.87 -7.62
C ILE A 220 -3.21 -10.76 -7.86
N VAL A 221 -3.46 -12.01 -8.29
CA VAL A 221 -2.38 -13.00 -8.35
C VAL A 221 -1.37 -12.71 -9.45
N CYS A 222 -1.80 -12.19 -10.62
CA CYS A 222 -0.87 -11.84 -11.69
C CYS A 222 0.05 -10.68 -11.33
N PRO A 223 -0.42 -9.50 -10.87
CA PRO A 223 0.49 -8.44 -10.46
C PRO A 223 1.32 -8.82 -9.22
N SER A 224 0.84 -9.68 -8.33
CA SER A 224 1.65 -10.20 -7.23
C SER A 224 2.82 -11.02 -7.73
N ASN A 225 2.58 -11.95 -8.65
CA ASN A 225 3.63 -12.77 -9.27
C ASN A 225 4.63 -11.91 -10.05
N ALA A 226 4.15 -10.99 -10.89
CA ALA A 226 5.00 -10.15 -11.73
C ALA A 226 5.89 -9.18 -10.95
N ASN A 227 5.52 -8.85 -9.71
CA ASN A 227 6.24 -7.92 -8.85
C ASN A 227 6.88 -8.62 -7.63
N GLY A 228 6.94 -9.96 -7.59
CA GLY A 228 7.67 -10.73 -6.58
C GLY A 228 7.11 -10.59 -5.16
N ILE A 229 5.80 -10.49 -5.01
CA ILE A 229 5.12 -10.38 -3.73
C ILE A 229 4.05 -11.45 -3.54
N VAL A 230 3.46 -11.53 -2.36
CA VAL A 230 2.34 -12.42 -2.03
C VAL A 230 1.02 -11.69 -2.25
N GLY A 231 0.12 -12.30 -3.03
CA GLY A 231 -1.26 -11.86 -3.16
C GLY A 231 -2.23 -12.98 -2.81
N ILE A 232 -3.25 -12.68 -2.03
CA ILE A 232 -4.29 -13.65 -1.68
C ILE A 232 -5.57 -13.26 -2.38
N LYS A 233 -6.04 -14.13 -3.30
CA LYS A 233 -7.41 -14.08 -3.82
C LYS A 233 -8.27 -15.03 -2.98
N PRO A 234 -9.10 -14.52 -2.07
CA PRO A 234 -9.95 -15.37 -1.24
C PRO A 234 -11.13 -15.95 -2.05
N THR A 235 -11.79 -16.92 -1.46
CA THR A 235 -13.09 -17.40 -1.97
C THR A 235 -14.10 -16.24 -1.97
N VAL A 236 -14.89 -16.14 -3.04
CA VAL A 236 -15.97 -15.15 -3.16
C VAL A 236 -16.92 -15.25 -1.98
N GLY A 237 -17.17 -14.13 -1.32
CA GLY A 237 -17.97 -14.03 -0.10
C GLY A 237 -17.19 -14.05 1.21
N LEU A 238 -15.91 -14.47 1.24
CA LEU A 238 -15.08 -14.32 2.44
C LEU A 238 -14.86 -12.84 2.78
N ILE A 239 -14.74 -12.01 1.75
CA ILE A 239 -14.56 -10.56 1.83
C ILE A 239 -15.72 -9.89 1.12
N SER A 240 -16.34 -8.88 1.75
CA SER A 240 -17.42 -8.10 1.16
C SER A 240 -16.92 -7.28 -0.03
N ARG A 241 -17.83 -7.09 -1.01
CA ARG A 241 -17.63 -6.29 -2.22
C ARG A 241 -18.35 -4.95 -2.16
N THR A 242 -19.05 -4.65 -1.06
CA THR A 242 -19.75 -3.38 -0.87
C THR A 242 -18.76 -2.21 -0.95
N GLY A 243 -19.07 -1.22 -1.79
CA GLY A 243 -18.20 -0.07 -2.03
C GLY A 243 -17.00 -0.37 -2.95
N ILE A 244 -17.09 -1.42 -3.75
CA ILE A 244 -16.09 -1.75 -4.79
C ILE A 244 -16.76 -1.69 -6.14
N ILE A 245 -16.19 -0.94 -7.10
CA ILE A 245 -16.68 -0.87 -8.46
C ILE A 245 -16.63 -2.26 -9.09
N PRO A 246 -17.79 -2.83 -9.49
CA PRO A 246 -17.92 -4.24 -9.87
C PRO A 246 -17.54 -4.52 -11.32
N ILE A 247 -17.21 -5.80 -11.59
CA ILE A 247 -17.15 -6.39 -12.92
C ILE A 247 -18.11 -7.59 -12.99
N SER A 248 -17.93 -8.57 -12.10
CA SER A 248 -18.69 -9.82 -12.12
C SER A 248 -19.22 -10.18 -10.74
N PHE A 249 -20.54 -10.27 -10.63
CA PHE A 249 -21.21 -10.62 -9.38
C PHE A 249 -20.78 -12.01 -8.83
N THR A 250 -20.42 -12.93 -9.70
CA THR A 250 -20.07 -14.31 -9.34
C THR A 250 -18.59 -14.55 -9.08
N GLN A 251 -17.71 -13.63 -9.53
CA GLN A 251 -16.26 -13.86 -9.49
C GLN A 251 -15.49 -12.83 -8.66
N ASP A 252 -16.03 -11.61 -8.53
CA ASP A 252 -15.32 -10.52 -7.88
C ASP A 252 -15.04 -10.78 -6.41
N THR A 253 -13.83 -10.43 -6.01
CA THR A 253 -13.41 -10.34 -4.62
C THR A 253 -12.31 -9.29 -4.47
N SER A 254 -12.11 -8.81 -3.27
CA SER A 254 -10.89 -8.07 -2.90
C SER A 254 -9.94 -8.97 -2.12
N GLY A 255 -8.68 -8.57 -2.04
CA GLY A 255 -7.72 -9.32 -1.27
C GLY A 255 -6.42 -8.56 -1.00
N PRO A 256 -5.70 -8.98 0.04
CA PRO A 256 -4.46 -8.34 0.45
C PRO A 256 -3.29 -8.74 -0.45
N MET A 257 -2.36 -7.78 -0.60
CA MET A 257 -1.08 -7.91 -1.28
C MET A 257 0.01 -7.42 -0.32
N ALA A 258 1.03 -8.23 -0.08
CA ALA A 258 2.10 -7.97 0.89
C ALA A 258 3.41 -8.62 0.46
N ARG A 259 4.54 -8.22 1.08
CA ARG A 259 5.84 -8.89 0.84
C ARG A 259 5.90 -10.27 1.48
N THR A 260 5.23 -10.46 2.61
CA THR A 260 5.20 -11.74 3.32
C THR A 260 3.81 -12.35 3.37
N LEU A 261 3.74 -13.69 3.45
CA LEU A 261 2.48 -14.41 3.64
C LEU A 261 1.83 -14.03 4.99
N THR A 262 2.63 -13.85 6.03
CA THR A 262 2.15 -13.46 7.36
C THR A 262 1.40 -12.12 7.30
N ASP A 263 1.99 -11.10 6.70
CA ASP A 263 1.35 -9.78 6.57
C ASP A 263 0.06 -9.84 5.73
N ALA A 264 0.08 -10.61 4.63
CA ALA A 264 -1.11 -10.81 3.81
C ALA A 264 -2.25 -11.49 4.60
N VAL A 265 -1.93 -12.48 5.43
CA VAL A 265 -2.92 -13.20 6.25
C VAL A 265 -3.45 -12.33 7.40
N ILE A 266 -2.61 -11.51 8.03
CA ILE A 266 -3.05 -10.53 9.04
C ILE A 266 -4.05 -9.55 8.41
N ALA A 267 -3.74 -9.03 7.22
CA ALA A 267 -4.65 -8.14 6.50
C ALA A 267 -5.96 -8.86 6.09
N LEU A 268 -5.88 -10.11 5.62
CA LEU A 268 -7.05 -10.92 5.29
C LEU A 268 -7.99 -11.06 6.51
N ASN A 269 -7.44 -11.36 7.67
CA ASN A 269 -8.21 -11.46 8.91
C ASN A 269 -8.88 -10.14 9.28
N ALA A 270 -8.21 -9.03 9.07
CA ALA A 270 -8.75 -7.69 9.36
C ALA A 270 -9.90 -7.30 8.42
N MET A 271 -9.88 -7.78 7.16
CA MET A 271 -10.85 -7.38 6.12
C MET A 271 -12.14 -8.22 6.12
N LYS A 272 -12.09 -9.45 6.63
CA LYS A 272 -13.23 -10.36 6.57
C LYS A 272 -14.36 -9.95 7.51
N GLY A 273 -15.56 -10.42 7.22
CA GLY A 273 -16.74 -10.21 8.07
C GLY A 273 -18.04 -10.35 7.30
N GLU A 274 -19.13 -10.46 8.05
CA GLU A 274 -20.47 -10.42 7.47
C GLU A 274 -20.85 -8.99 7.10
N ASP A 275 -21.42 -8.86 5.92
CA ASP A 275 -21.96 -7.62 5.41
C ASP A 275 -23.38 -7.89 4.88
N PRO A 276 -24.42 -7.34 5.52
CA PRO A 276 -25.80 -7.51 5.05
C PRO A 276 -26.04 -6.99 3.62
N LEU A 277 -25.20 -6.05 3.14
CA LEU A 277 -25.28 -5.48 1.79
C LEU A 277 -24.62 -6.39 0.73
N ASP A 278 -23.82 -7.37 1.14
CA ASP A 278 -23.27 -8.41 0.27
C ASP A 278 -23.67 -9.80 0.76
N SER A 279 -24.77 -10.30 0.24
CA SER A 279 -25.36 -11.59 0.63
C SER A 279 -24.42 -12.79 0.52
N LYS A 280 -23.36 -12.70 -0.32
CA LYS A 280 -22.35 -13.75 -0.42
C LYS A 280 -21.56 -13.94 0.87
N THR A 281 -21.44 -12.89 1.69
CA THR A 281 -20.72 -12.98 2.97
C THR A 281 -21.49 -13.74 4.04
N LEU A 282 -22.81 -13.85 3.90
CA LEU A 282 -23.67 -14.46 4.89
C LEU A 282 -23.61 -16.01 4.89
N SER A 283 -23.20 -16.59 3.74
CA SER A 283 -23.18 -18.04 3.51
C SER A 283 -21.80 -18.69 3.63
N ILE A 284 -20.74 -17.93 3.98
CA ILE A 284 -19.39 -18.47 4.12
C ILE A 284 -19.23 -19.21 5.45
N PRO A 285 -18.85 -20.49 5.45
CA PRO A 285 -18.53 -21.22 6.67
C PRO A 285 -17.23 -20.68 7.30
N ASN A 286 -17.07 -20.80 8.61
CA ASN A 286 -15.85 -20.45 9.34
C ASN A 286 -15.37 -18.99 9.16
N LYS A 287 -16.29 -18.07 8.93
CA LYS A 287 -16.00 -16.63 8.75
C LYS A 287 -15.20 -15.98 9.89
N ASN A 288 -15.33 -16.55 11.12
CA ASN A 288 -14.60 -16.09 12.30
C ASN A 288 -13.23 -16.77 12.49
N LEU A 289 -12.85 -17.66 11.56
CA LEU A 289 -11.60 -18.40 11.66
C LEU A 289 -10.39 -17.44 11.57
N ASP A 290 -9.51 -17.54 12.55
CA ASP A 290 -8.23 -16.83 12.51
C ASP A 290 -7.23 -17.62 11.64
N TYR A 291 -6.95 -17.11 10.46
CA TYR A 291 -6.06 -17.77 9.50
C TYR A 291 -4.59 -17.72 9.91
N THR A 292 -4.17 -16.82 10.83
CA THR A 292 -2.78 -16.78 11.32
C THR A 292 -2.40 -18.07 12.04
N LYS A 293 -3.37 -18.77 12.63
CA LYS A 293 -3.15 -20.06 13.30
C LYS A 293 -2.61 -21.17 12.40
N PHE A 294 -2.71 -20.99 11.08
CA PHE A 294 -2.20 -21.95 10.09
C PHE A 294 -0.81 -21.59 9.58
N LEU A 295 -0.27 -20.43 9.94
CA LEU A 295 1.08 -19.99 9.60
C LEU A 295 2.10 -20.72 10.47
N ARG A 296 2.46 -21.94 10.05
CA ARG A 296 3.43 -22.76 10.78
C ARG A 296 4.42 -23.42 9.81
N GLN A 297 5.67 -23.47 10.21
CA GLN A 297 6.70 -24.18 9.48
C GLN A 297 6.36 -25.66 9.39
N GLY A 298 6.57 -26.26 8.20
CA GLY A 298 6.25 -27.69 7.97
C GLY A 298 4.76 -28.02 7.86
N GLY A 299 3.86 -27.02 7.77
CA GLY A 299 2.42 -27.22 7.69
C GLY A 299 1.93 -28.09 6.53
N ILE A 300 2.73 -28.22 5.48
CA ILE A 300 2.46 -29.08 4.31
C ILE A 300 3.06 -30.49 4.43
N LYS A 301 3.83 -30.78 5.48
CA LYS A 301 4.42 -32.12 5.70
C LYS A 301 3.30 -33.16 5.77
N ASN A 302 3.47 -34.28 5.05
CA ASN A 302 2.49 -35.38 4.96
C ASN A 302 1.14 -34.99 4.32
N LYS A 303 1.06 -33.89 3.58
CA LYS A 303 -0.12 -33.54 2.79
C LYS A 303 0.06 -34.01 1.35
N ARG A 304 -1.05 -34.47 0.75
CA ARG A 304 -1.10 -34.71 -0.70
C ARG A 304 -1.32 -33.41 -1.42
N ILE A 305 -0.43 -33.10 -2.36
CA ILE A 305 -0.51 -31.88 -3.17
C ILE A 305 -0.74 -32.31 -4.60
N GLY A 306 -1.86 -31.86 -5.18
CA GLY A 306 -2.11 -32.03 -6.61
C GLY A 306 -1.38 -30.95 -7.40
N VAL A 307 -0.67 -31.36 -8.45
CA VAL A 307 -0.06 -30.43 -9.41
C VAL A 307 -0.80 -30.53 -10.74
N TYR A 308 -1.37 -29.39 -11.17
CA TYR A 308 -2.02 -29.31 -12.46
C TYR A 308 -0.97 -29.03 -13.55
N SER A 309 -0.64 -30.04 -14.35
CA SER A 309 0.48 -30.03 -15.30
C SER A 309 0.12 -29.54 -16.72
N LEU A 310 -1.18 -29.51 -17.08
CA LEU A 310 -1.59 -29.16 -18.44
C LEU A 310 -1.13 -27.76 -18.92
N PRO A 311 -1.11 -26.71 -18.09
CA PRO A 311 -0.54 -25.42 -18.50
C PRO A 311 0.99 -25.43 -18.56
N LEU A 312 1.63 -26.42 -17.94
CA LEU A 312 3.09 -26.61 -17.92
C LEU A 312 3.58 -27.39 -19.13
N GLY A 313 2.67 -27.65 -20.08
CA GLY A 313 2.93 -28.45 -21.29
C GLY A 313 4.27 -28.12 -21.92
N ASN A 314 4.95 -29.15 -22.41
CA ASN A 314 6.23 -29.16 -23.09
C ASN A 314 6.41 -27.95 -24.03
N LYS A 315 6.86 -26.83 -23.51
CA LYS A 315 7.61 -25.90 -24.32
C LYS A 315 8.98 -26.54 -24.50
N SER A 316 9.07 -27.41 -25.50
CA SER A 316 10.36 -27.68 -26.11
C SER A 316 11.09 -26.37 -26.29
N ARG A 317 12.26 -26.29 -25.78
CA ARG A 317 13.17 -25.15 -25.70
C ARG A 317 13.42 -24.49 -27.05
#